data_6428421beb3e3533d88af3179f1ece7c
#
_entry.id   6428421beb3e3533d88af3179f1ece7c
#
_cell.length_a   1.000
_cell.length_b   1.000
_cell.length_c   1.000
_cell.angle_alpha   90.00
_cell.angle_beta   90.00
_cell.angle_gamma   90.00
#
_symmetry.space_group_name_H-M   'P 1'
#
loop_
_entity.id
_entity.type
_entity.pdbx_description
1 polymer ?
#
loop_
_entity_poly.entity_id
_entity_poly.type
_entity_poly.pdbx_seq_one_letter_code
_entity_poly.pdbx_strand_id
1 'polypeptide(L)'
;MGRLFPLVATGPMPPEIHAEMEAIDDLLREWQSMGLDQTQTAEKFAGCDLYVTCEPCIMCASALSILGIREVYFGCANDKFGGCGSVMSLHENSSLDDLSGGHNPRLRGFKCTGGIMAEEAVALFRNFYEQGNPNAPKPHRPVRVDQQ
;
A
#
# COMPACT_ATOMS: atom_id res chain seq x y z
N MET A 1 16.74 4.67 13.76
CA MET A 1 16.38 3.24 13.88
C MET A 1 15.00 3.06 13.27
N GLY A 2 14.92 2.56 12.03
CA GLY A 2 13.65 2.39 11.31
C GLY A 2 12.80 1.33 12.02
N ARG A 3 11.58 1.68 12.40
CA ARG A 3 10.60 0.72 12.91
C ARG A 3 10.07 -0.08 11.73
N LEU A 4 10.29 -1.38 11.77
CA LEU A 4 9.67 -2.35 10.89
C LEU A 4 8.19 -2.46 11.34
N PHE A 5 7.25 -2.10 10.46
CA PHE A 5 5.84 -2.34 10.74
C PHE A 5 5.39 -3.56 9.92
N PRO A 6 5.16 -4.72 10.56
CA PRO A 6 4.53 -5.82 9.87
C PRO A 6 3.06 -5.47 9.64
N LEU A 7 2.67 -5.28 8.38
CA LEU A 7 1.27 -5.24 7.99
C LEU A 7 0.68 -6.65 8.13
N VAL A 8 0.08 -6.94 9.26
CA VAL A 8 -0.77 -8.09 9.44
C VAL A 8 -2.20 -7.59 9.55
N ALA A 9 -2.94 -7.64 8.47
CA ALA A 9 -4.38 -7.44 8.51
C ALA A 9 -5.02 -8.67 9.17
N THR A 10 -5.32 -8.60 10.47
CA THR A 10 -6.01 -9.64 11.22
C THR A 10 -7.39 -9.15 11.63
N GLY A 11 -8.43 -9.63 10.95
CA GLY A 11 -9.83 -9.37 11.32
C GLY A 11 -10.78 -9.52 10.13
N PRO A 12 -12.12 -9.55 10.36
CA PRO A 12 -13.09 -9.52 9.27
C PRO A 12 -13.04 -8.13 8.63
N MET A 13 -12.25 -8.01 7.55
CA MET A 13 -12.11 -6.74 6.83
C MET A 13 -13.34 -6.48 5.96
N PRO A 14 -13.88 -5.24 5.95
CA PRO A 14 -14.78 -4.81 4.90
C PRO A 14 -14.11 -4.96 3.53
N PRO A 15 -14.87 -5.23 2.46
CA PRO A 15 -14.33 -5.68 1.18
C PRO A 15 -13.50 -4.66 0.38
N GLU A 16 -13.21 -3.49 0.93
CA GLU A 16 -12.61 -2.38 0.17
C GLU A 16 -11.47 -1.64 0.90
N ILE A 17 -10.86 -2.23 1.92
CA ILE A 17 -9.78 -1.57 2.65
C ILE A 17 -8.42 -2.01 2.11
N HIS A 18 -7.65 -1.03 1.68
CA HIS A 18 -6.27 -1.24 1.25
C HIS A 18 -5.36 -1.35 2.48
N ALA A 19 -4.51 -2.35 2.51
CA ALA A 19 -3.63 -2.63 3.64
C ALA A 19 -2.72 -1.45 4.01
N GLU A 20 -2.30 -0.68 3.01
CA GLU A 20 -1.51 0.53 3.20
C GLU A 20 -2.27 1.59 3.99
N MET A 21 -3.56 1.77 3.69
CA MET A 21 -4.41 2.75 4.36
C MET A 21 -4.68 2.36 5.81
N GLU A 22 -4.91 1.07 6.08
CA GLU A 22 -5.04 0.56 7.45
C GLU A 22 -3.79 0.81 8.28
N ALA A 23 -2.60 0.53 7.71
CA ALA A 23 -1.34 0.78 8.40
C ALA A 23 -1.14 2.27 8.72
N ILE A 24 -1.49 3.15 7.79
CA ILE A 24 -1.44 4.59 8.00
C ILE A 24 -2.40 5.01 9.11
N ASP A 25 -3.63 4.53 9.08
CA ASP A 25 -4.64 4.86 10.08
C ASP A 25 -4.26 4.37 11.48
N ASP A 26 -3.69 3.18 11.60
CA ASP A 26 -3.21 2.65 12.87
C ASP A 26 -2.09 3.51 13.45
N LEU A 27 -1.12 3.92 12.63
CA LEU A 27 -0.05 4.82 13.04
C LEU A 27 -0.59 6.19 13.46
N LEU A 28 -1.53 6.74 12.71
CA LEU A 28 -2.13 8.03 13.04
C LEU A 28 -2.87 7.97 14.37
N ARG A 29 -3.65 6.90 14.64
CA ARG A 29 -4.32 6.69 15.93
C ARG A 29 -3.31 6.58 17.08
N GLU A 30 -2.24 5.78 16.89
CA GLU A 30 -1.19 5.64 17.90
C GLU A 30 -0.54 7.00 18.21
N TRP A 31 -0.12 7.73 17.19
CA TRP A 31 0.60 9.01 17.38
C TRP A 31 -0.30 10.12 17.91
N GLN A 32 -1.57 10.13 17.54
CA GLN A 32 -2.56 11.03 18.14
C GLN A 32 -2.76 10.72 19.63
N SER A 33 -2.82 9.45 20.02
CA SER A 33 -2.92 9.06 21.43
C SER A 33 -1.70 9.46 22.24
N MET A 34 -0.53 9.58 21.59
CA MET A 34 0.72 10.07 22.18
C MET A 34 0.79 11.61 22.23
N GLY A 35 -0.21 12.31 21.70
CA GLY A 35 -0.28 13.78 21.68
C GLY A 35 0.64 14.45 20.66
N LEU A 36 1.07 13.74 19.61
CA LEU A 36 1.89 14.32 18.56
C LEU A 36 1.05 15.33 17.73
N ASP A 37 1.68 16.46 17.42
CA ASP A 37 1.11 17.44 16.52
C ASP A 37 1.32 17.05 15.03
N GLN A 38 0.76 17.84 14.12
CA GLN A 38 0.82 17.58 12.68
C GLN A 38 2.25 17.59 12.14
N THR A 39 3.12 18.47 12.65
CA THR A 39 4.51 18.58 12.21
C THR A 39 5.31 17.36 12.63
N GLN A 40 5.18 16.96 13.90
CA GLN A 40 5.82 15.77 14.45
C GLN A 40 5.35 14.49 13.74
N THR A 41 4.07 14.42 13.39
CA THR A 41 3.50 13.31 12.62
C THR A 41 4.12 13.22 11.22
N ALA A 42 4.26 14.34 10.52
CA ALA A 42 4.90 14.39 9.21
C ALA A 42 6.39 13.98 9.26
N GLU A 43 7.12 14.44 10.27
CA GLU A 43 8.51 14.05 10.49
C GLU A 43 8.66 12.54 10.75
N LYS A 44 7.72 11.95 11.48
CA LYS A 44 7.70 10.50 11.72
C LYS A 44 7.46 9.72 10.43
N PHE A 45 6.51 10.14 9.59
CA PHE A 45 6.29 9.48 8.29
C PHE A 45 7.53 9.56 7.39
N ALA A 46 8.24 10.69 7.39
CA ALA A 46 9.48 10.82 6.63
C ALA A 46 10.60 9.86 7.08
N GLY A 47 10.48 9.26 8.26
CA GLY A 47 11.37 8.21 8.77
C GLY A 47 10.85 6.78 8.60
N CYS A 48 9.62 6.60 8.07
CA CYS A 48 9.02 5.28 7.93
C CYS A 48 9.30 4.63 6.59
N ASP A 49 9.39 3.31 6.60
CA ASP A 49 9.38 2.46 5.42
C ASP A 49 8.11 1.61 5.43
N LEU A 50 7.53 1.43 4.25
CA LEU A 50 6.37 0.56 4.04
C LEU A 50 6.80 -0.75 3.38
N TYR A 51 6.35 -1.86 3.93
CA TYR A 51 6.47 -3.19 3.33
C TYR A 51 5.09 -3.74 3.03
N VAL A 52 4.85 -4.10 1.78
CA VAL A 52 3.54 -4.55 1.30
C VAL A 52 3.70 -5.70 0.31
N THR A 53 2.75 -6.63 0.27
CA THR A 53 2.82 -7.81 -0.60
C THR A 53 2.62 -7.48 -2.07
N CYS A 54 1.77 -6.51 -2.39
CA CYS A 54 1.48 -6.07 -3.75
C CYS A 54 1.88 -4.61 -3.93
N GLU A 55 2.30 -4.26 -5.14
CA GLU A 55 2.57 -2.86 -5.50
C GLU A 55 1.40 -1.95 -5.13
N PRO A 56 1.65 -0.86 -4.40
CA PRO A 56 0.61 0.11 -4.05
C PRO A 56 -0.15 0.60 -5.28
N CYS A 57 -1.46 0.63 -5.19
CA CYS A 57 -2.28 1.19 -6.26
C CYS A 57 -2.09 2.71 -6.37
N ILE A 58 -2.59 3.30 -7.45
CA ILE A 58 -2.51 4.74 -7.73
C ILE A 58 -2.99 5.58 -6.53
N MET A 59 -4.10 5.18 -5.88
CA MET A 59 -4.63 5.86 -4.70
C MET A 59 -3.66 5.79 -3.52
N CYS A 60 -3.18 4.60 -3.18
CA CYS A 60 -2.24 4.40 -2.07
C CYS A 60 -0.89 5.09 -2.32
N ALA A 61 -0.35 4.98 -3.54
CA ALA A 61 0.89 5.65 -3.92
C ALA A 61 0.77 7.19 -3.81
N SER A 62 -0.38 7.75 -4.18
CA SER A 62 -0.65 9.18 -3.99
C SER A 62 -0.69 9.57 -2.51
N ALA A 63 -1.36 8.77 -1.67
CA ALA A 63 -1.40 9.02 -0.22
C ALA A 63 -0.01 8.94 0.41
N LEU A 64 0.79 7.94 0.06
CA LEU A 64 2.17 7.77 0.54
C LEU A 64 3.05 8.96 0.14
N SER A 65 2.88 9.48 -1.07
CA SER A 65 3.59 10.68 -1.54
C SER A 65 3.21 11.93 -0.75
N ILE A 66 1.91 12.12 -0.46
CA ILE A 66 1.42 13.26 0.36
C ILE A 66 1.96 13.17 1.79
N LEU A 67 1.98 11.98 2.38
CA LEU A 67 2.51 11.75 3.73
C LEU A 67 4.04 11.92 3.80
N GLY A 68 4.72 11.77 2.67
CA GLY A 68 6.17 11.88 2.59
C GLY A 68 6.88 10.67 3.18
N ILE A 69 6.35 9.46 2.93
CA ILE A 69 7.00 8.20 3.32
C ILE A 69 8.42 8.12 2.72
N ARG A 70 9.36 7.51 3.42
CA ARG A 70 10.75 7.45 2.98
C ARG A 70 10.96 6.45 1.85
N GLU A 71 10.54 5.22 2.04
CA GLU A 71 10.75 4.13 1.09
C GLU A 71 9.63 3.10 1.16
N VAL A 72 9.31 2.50 0.00
CA VAL A 72 8.30 1.46 -0.15
C VAL A 72 8.94 0.22 -0.76
N TYR A 73 8.71 -0.92 -0.13
CA TYR A 73 9.14 -2.24 -0.59
C TYR A 73 7.91 -3.10 -0.89
N PHE A 74 7.82 -3.63 -2.11
CA PHE A 74 6.67 -4.47 -2.47
C PHE A 74 7.08 -5.78 -3.14
N GLY A 75 6.21 -6.78 -3.04
CA GLY A 75 6.41 -8.09 -3.65
C GLY A 75 6.04 -8.10 -5.13
N CYS A 76 4.80 -8.47 -5.45
CA CYS A 76 4.35 -8.58 -6.82
C CYS A 76 3.88 -7.24 -7.40
N ALA A 77 4.02 -7.10 -8.72
CA ALA A 77 3.51 -5.95 -9.47
C ALA A 77 1.98 -5.91 -9.51
N ASN A 78 1.43 -4.72 -9.69
CA ASN A 78 0.00 -4.48 -9.87
C ASN A 78 -0.25 -3.93 -11.28
N ASP A 79 -0.33 -4.81 -12.28
CA ASP A 79 -0.40 -4.44 -13.69
C ASP A 79 -1.65 -3.65 -14.07
N LYS A 80 -2.69 -3.64 -13.21
CA LYS A 80 -3.95 -2.95 -13.50
C LYS A 80 -4.07 -1.58 -12.87
N PHE A 81 -3.50 -1.40 -11.67
CA PHE A 81 -3.70 -0.20 -10.87
C PHE A 81 -2.42 0.31 -10.20
N GLY A 82 -1.26 -0.25 -10.50
CA GLY A 82 0.00 0.06 -9.84
C GLY A 82 0.42 1.51 -10.00
N GLY A 83 0.76 2.15 -8.88
CA GLY A 83 1.20 3.54 -8.79
C GLY A 83 2.70 3.71 -8.59
N CYS A 84 3.45 2.60 -8.55
CA CYS A 84 4.90 2.58 -8.31
C CYS A 84 5.69 2.03 -9.49
N GLY A 85 5.20 2.23 -10.71
CA GLY A 85 5.90 1.89 -11.95
C GLY A 85 5.13 1.04 -12.93
N SER A 86 4.14 0.22 -12.50
CA SER A 86 3.39 -0.65 -13.42
C SER A 86 2.45 0.12 -14.35
N VAL A 87 1.65 1.04 -13.82
CA VAL A 87 0.72 1.88 -14.61
C VAL A 87 1.13 3.34 -14.55
N MET A 88 1.46 3.84 -13.37
CA MET A 88 1.94 5.20 -13.14
C MET A 88 3.14 5.17 -12.19
N SER A 89 4.05 6.15 -12.35
CA SER A 89 5.24 6.30 -11.49
C SER A 89 5.06 7.46 -10.50
N LEU A 90 4.06 7.37 -9.62
CA LEU A 90 3.74 8.42 -8.65
C LEU A 90 4.78 8.59 -7.54
N HIS A 91 5.71 7.65 -7.43
CA HIS A 91 6.86 7.74 -6.54
C HIS A 91 7.97 8.67 -7.06
N GLU A 92 7.94 9.00 -8.35
CA GLU A 92 8.89 9.93 -8.98
C GLU A 92 8.33 11.36 -8.99
N ASN A 93 9.13 12.33 -8.55
CA ASN A 93 8.71 13.73 -8.48
C ASN A 93 8.26 14.31 -9.83
N SER A 94 8.90 13.91 -10.93
CA SER A 94 8.57 14.37 -12.27
C SER A 94 7.15 14.00 -12.72
N SER A 95 6.69 12.81 -12.35
CA SER A 95 5.34 12.35 -12.71
C SER A 95 4.25 13.08 -11.93
N LEU A 96 4.56 13.58 -10.74
CA LEU A 96 3.62 14.33 -9.91
C LEU A 96 3.46 15.77 -10.38
N ASP A 97 4.51 16.37 -10.91
CA ASP A 97 4.46 17.72 -11.50
C ASP A 97 3.58 17.76 -12.75
N ASP A 98 3.64 16.72 -13.59
CA ASP A 98 2.81 16.57 -14.79
C ASP A 98 1.31 16.47 -14.46
N LEU A 99 0.96 15.75 -13.38
CA LEU A 99 -0.43 15.55 -12.98
C LEU A 99 -1.05 16.78 -12.31
N SER A 100 -0.24 17.61 -11.66
CA SER A 100 -0.71 18.78 -10.93
C SER A 100 -0.70 20.08 -11.74
N GLY A 101 -0.20 20.04 -12.97
CA GLY A 101 -0.07 21.24 -13.81
C GLY A 101 0.95 22.25 -13.30
N GLY A 102 1.86 21.83 -12.42
CA GLY A 102 2.92 22.63 -11.83
C GLY A 102 3.50 21.96 -10.59
N HIS A 103 4.68 22.42 -10.16
CA HIS A 103 5.35 21.90 -8.97
C HIS A 103 4.45 22.04 -7.73
N ASN A 104 3.97 20.90 -7.20
CA ASN A 104 3.20 20.86 -5.96
C ASN A 104 4.14 20.51 -4.80
N PRO A 105 4.47 21.47 -3.92
CA PRO A 105 5.41 21.25 -2.82
C PRO A 105 4.91 20.24 -1.76
N ARG A 106 3.66 19.81 -1.85
CA ARG A 106 3.08 18.82 -0.94
C ARG A 106 3.30 17.38 -1.40
N LEU A 107 3.63 17.17 -2.67
CA LEU A 107 3.90 15.85 -3.21
C LEU A 107 5.40 15.61 -3.17
N ARG A 108 5.83 14.71 -2.30
CA ARG A 108 7.22 14.29 -2.18
C ARG A 108 7.35 12.91 -2.81
N GLY A 109 8.25 12.76 -3.77
CA GLY A 109 8.60 11.44 -4.25
C GLY A 109 9.12 10.57 -3.11
N PHE A 110 9.01 9.26 -3.28
CA PHE A 110 9.58 8.29 -2.34
C PHE A 110 10.33 7.21 -3.12
N LYS A 111 11.29 6.59 -2.45
CA LYS A 111 12.02 5.49 -3.06
C LYS A 111 11.16 4.23 -3.08
N CYS A 112 11.21 3.49 -4.19
CA CYS A 112 10.38 2.31 -4.38
C CYS A 112 11.21 1.13 -4.89
N THR A 113 11.08 -0.03 -4.24
CA THR A 113 11.79 -1.26 -4.60
C THR A 113 10.78 -2.40 -4.69
N GLY A 114 10.57 -2.94 -5.90
CA GLY A 114 9.64 -4.03 -6.16
C GLY A 114 10.33 -5.36 -6.46
N GLY A 115 9.53 -6.42 -6.55
CA GLY A 115 9.99 -7.76 -6.89
C GLY A 115 10.53 -8.57 -5.70
N ILE A 116 10.33 -8.08 -4.47
CA ILE A 116 10.81 -8.75 -3.25
C ILE A 116 9.86 -9.89 -2.91
N MET A 117 10.33 -11.14 -3.04
CA MET A 117 9.51 -12.35 -2.82
C MET A 117 8.20 -12.30 -3.63
N ALA A 118 8.29 -11.92 -4.90
CA ALA A 118 7.12 -11.69 -5.76
C ALA A 118 6.30 -12.97 -5.98
N GLU A 119 6.96 -14.12 -6.13
CA GLU A 119 6.28 -15.42 -6.31
C GLU A 119 5.51 -15.82 -5.06
N GLU A 120 6.09 -15.62 -3.88
CA GLU A 120 5.44 -15.88 -2.59
C GLU A 120 4.24 -14.94 -2.38
N ALA A 121 4.38 -13.67 -2.74
CA ALA A 121 3.28 -12.72 -2.67
C ALA A 121 2.11 -13.14 -3.57
N VAL A 122 2.38 -13.56 -4.80
CA VAL A 122 1.36 -14.10 -5.73
C VAL A 122 0.71 -15.36 -5.15
N ALA A 123 1.51 -16.28 -4.56
CA ALA A 123 0.99 -17.49 -3.94
C ALA A 123 0.04 -17.18 -2.77
N LEU A 124 0.35 -16.19 -1.94
CA LEU A 124 -0.53 -15.73 -0.85
C LEU A 124 -1.90 -15.26 -1.38
N PHE A 125 -1.92 -14.43 -2.44
CA PHE A 125 -3.16 -13.99 -3.07
C PHE A 125 -3.94 -15.15 -3.66
N ARG A 126 -3.28 -16.06 -4.38
CA ARG A 126 -3.93 -17.23 -4.95
C ARG A 126 -4.60 -18.06 -3.88
N ASN A 127 -3.87 -18.43 -2.82
CA ASN A 127 -4.40 -19.21 -1.71
C ASN A 127 -5.60 -18.52 -1.04
N PHE A 128 -5.53 -17.18 -0.84
CA PHE A 128 -6.63 -16.42 -0.26
C PHE A 128 -7.90 -16.49 -1.13
N TYR A 129 -7.78 -16.28 -2.43
CA TYR A 129 -8.92 -16.28 -3.34
C TYR A 129 -9.46 -17.70 -3.60
N GLU A 130 -8.62 -18.73 -3.57
CA GLU A 130 -9.04 -20.14 -3.71
C GLU A 130 -9.85 -20.63 -2.49
N GLN A 131 -9.51 -20.17 -1.30
CA GLN A 131 -10.26 -20.51 -0.08
C GLN A 131 -11.64 -19.86 -0.02
N GLY A 132 -11.87 -18.81 -0.81
CA GLY A 132 -13.06 -17.98 -0.74
C GLY A 132 -13.07 -17.11 0.54
N ASN A 133 -13.85 -16.06 0.52
CA ASN A 133 -14.06 -15.21 1.69
C ASN A 133 -15.43 -15.52 2.31
N PRO A 134 -15.49 -16.20 3.46
CA PRO A 134 -16.78 -16.53 4.11
C PRO A 134 -17.55 -15.28 4.57
N ASN A 135 -16.87 -14.12 4.68
CA ASN A 135 -17.45 -12.84 5.07
C ASN A 135 -17.79 -11.95 3.87
N ALA A 136 -17.61 -12.43 2.64
CA ALA A 136 -17.98 -11.67 1.45
C ALA A 136 -19.48 -11.42 1.41
N PRO A 137 -19.94 -10.21 1.09
CA PRO A 137 -21.37 -9.86 1.06
C PRO A 137 -22.15 -10.57 -0.06
N LYS A 138 -21.47 -11.22 -0.98
CA LYS A 138 -22.07 -12.08 -2.03
C LYS A 138 -21.34 -13.43 -2.07
N PRO A 139 -22.06 -14.54 -2.19
CA PRO A 139 -21.41 -15.85 -2.34
C PRO A 139 -20.51 -15.82 -3.56
N HIS A 140 -19.24 -16.16 -3.35
CA HIS A 140 -18.28 -16.33 -4.42
C HIS A 140 -18.78 -17.41 -5.40
N ARG A 141 -18.66 -17.17 -6.70
CA ARG A 141 -18.77 -18.24 -7.68
C ARG A 141 -17.69 -19.26 -7.33
N PRO A 142 -18.04 -20.54 -7.19
CA PRO A 142 -17.04 -21.56 -6.97
C PRO A 142 -16.01 -21.49 -8.10
N VAL A 143 -14.73 -21.48 -7.73
CA VAL A 143 -13.64 -21.59 -8.69
C VAL A 143 -13.85 -22.90 -9.43
N ARG A 144 -13.96 -22.86 -10.77
CA ARG A 144 -13.97 -24.07 -11.58
C ARG A 144 -12.61 -24.73 -11.42
N VAL A 145 -12.56 -25.78 -10.62
CA VAL A 145 -11.43 -26.70 -10.64
C VAL A 145 -11.62 -27.51 -11.91
N ASP A 146 -10.85 -27.20 -12.96
CA ASP A 146 -10.79 -28.04 -14.14
C ASP A 146 -10.24 -29.41 -13.69
N GLN A 147 -11.12 -30.36 -13.62
CA GLN A 147 -10.75 -31.77 -13.42
C GLN A 147 -9.99 -32.22 -14.67
N GLN A 148 -8.69 -32.46 -14.52
CA GLN A 148 -7.91 -33.28 -15.44
C GLN A 148 -8.03 -34.72 -15.03
#